data_476a9bbc9b79c8d882ecac51567ccce8
#
_entry.id   476a9bbc9b79c8d882ecac51567ccce8
#
_cell.length_a   1.000
_cell.length_b   1.000
_cell.length_c   1.000
_cell.angle_alpha   90.00
_cell.angle_beta   90.00
_cell.angle_gamma   90.00
#
_symmetry.space_group_name_H-M   'P 1'
#
loop_
_entity.id
_entity.type
_entity.pdbx_description
1 polymer ?
#
loop_
_entity_poly.entity_id
_entity_poly.type
_entity_poly.pdbx_seq_one_letter_code
_entity_poly.pdbx_strand_id
1 'polypeptide(L)'
;MGKAKEVIYHNGRLRGKNLTDEDCSKLESLLRIDKQGGYIKDLQNIIWELDPSDVELLKVSKDNTMVTMKKGALSNIQTVVVAYMYFAKSLILGDSVGLGKTVEICGLCNLIEQEMLKQGQEFRCLYLTEKNLLPQTRDKLIKFTGNYVDLLWGEKKYVTRFCAENREYIQYSVVGTHSLLTNKLFQEYLIEYNRINGCYPFDLLVIDEAGDVLKNSNTKTYRDAIQIRDMFERVVILNATSFEKELGMFYNQINFVDKTLLPTKTAFQKEYEVKDFSGPYPRFSGKYKNQEKFKSLVAYRYLARTRKSTGATMTNCTADVVVVPLSAEQKELLKRTSMPNMVYDCPSYFRTGVDTNTETTPKLAALLKILCDDWRDEKSILIYARYKEAQESIRYLLDEYCIDAAVLNGDSPSQEREGVINSFKLGDIRVLITNVQKGLDFGNCDHCIFYNYDSNPNNMVQFEGRMTRSYNIDNKHVILLISKGKELRTFKKLVAGRAEASDVFAGSDYSCVLSILLDSGKISELK
;
A
#
# COMPACT_ATOMS: atom_id res chain seq x y z
N MET A 1 -21.71 -21.18 31.27
CA MET A 1 -20.85 -20.27 30.46
C MET A 1 -19.42 -20.46 30.93
N GLY A 2 -18.56 -21.05 30.10
CA GLY A 2 -17.14 -21.14 30.36
C GLY A 2 -16.53 -19.73 30.43
N LYS A 3 -15.52 -19.52 31.27
CA LYS A 3 -14.77 -18.24 31.27
C LYS A 3 -14.04 -18.14 29.93
N ALA A 4 -14.12 -16.98 29.28
CA ALA A 4 -13.36 -16.70 28.05
C ALA A 4 -11.86 -16.99 28.28
N LYS A 5 -11.23 -17.58 27.28
CA LYS A 5 -9.80 -17.86 27.28
C LYS A 5 -9.08 -16.63 26.72
N GLU A 6 -8.10 -16.14 27.45
CA GLU A 6 -7.31 -14.98 27.09
C GLU A 6 -5.88 -15.43 26.80
N VAL A 7 -5.39 -15.12 25.61
CA VAL A 7 -4.02 -15.48 25.19
C VAL A 7 -3.16 -14.23 25.11
N ILE A 8 -2.02 -14.28 25.77
CA ILE A 8 -1.01 -13.22 25.75
C ILE A 8 0.26 -13.82 25.14
N TYR A 9 0.71 -13.27 24.01
CA TYR A 9 2.00 -13.61 23.45
C TYR A 9 3.06 -12.61 23.94
N HIS A 10 3.99 -13.08 24.77
CA HIS A 10 5.03 -12.24 25.34
C HIS A 10 6.38 -12.98 25.37
N ASN A 11 7.45 -12.28 24.98
CA ASN A 11 8.84 -12.80 24.96
C ASN A 11 8.98 -14.16 24.26
N GLY A 12 8.30 -14.35 23.13
CA GLY A 12 8.39 -15.56 22.32
C GLY A 12 7.61 -16.75 22.90
N ARG A 13 6.75 -16.54 23.91
CA ARG A 13 5.90 -17.59 24.49
C ARG A 13 4.45 -17.11 24.60
N LEU A 14 3.54 -18.02 24.35
CA LEU A 14 2.14 -17.82 24.64
C LEU A 14 1.87 -18.08 26.10
N ARG A 15 1.16 -17.16 26.74
CA ARG A 15 0.60 -17.32 28.09
C ARG A 15 -0.86 -16.91 28.01
N GLY A 16 -1.68 -17.52 28.82
CA GLY A 16 -3.08 -17.19 28.81
C GLY A 16 -3.77 -17.34 30.14
N LYS A 17 -4.89 -16.68 30.25
CA LYS A 17 -5.87 -16.86 31.30
C LYS A 17 -6.86 -17.92 30.84
N ASN A 18 -7.14 -18.91 31.70
CA ASN A 18 -8.07 -20.02 31.41
C ASN A 18 -7.63 -20.93 30.22
N LEU A 19 -6.39 -20.86 29.76
CA LEU A 19 -5.82 -21.79 28.79
C LEU A 19 -5.14 -22.95 29.49
N THR A 20 -5.23 -24.14 28.89
CA THR A 20 -4.42 -25.28 29.27
C THR A 20 -3.04 -25.19 28.61
N ASP A 21 -2.05 -25.94 29.14
CA ASP A 21 -0.73 -26.03 28.50
C ASP A 21 -0.84 -26.61 27.08
N GLU A 22 -1.83 -27.47 26.84
CA GLU A 22 -2.11 -28.04 25.53
C GLU A 22 -2.63 -26.95 24.56
N ASP A 23 -3.54 -26.08 24.98
CA ASP A 23 -4.02 -24.94 24.18
C ASP A 23 -2.85 -24.02 23.79
N CYS A 24 -1.99 -23.71 24.77
CA CYS A 24 -0.81 -22.89 24.52
C CYS A 24 0.16 -23.54 23.53
N SER A 25 0.41 -24.85 23.65
CA SER A 25 1.27 -25.60 22.75
C SER A 25 0.72 -25.66 21.34
N LYS A 26 -0.60 -25.85 21.18
CA LYS A 26 -1.28 -25.82 19.89
C LYS A 26 -1.15 -24.46 19.22
N LEU A 27 -1.43 -23.38 19.93
CA LEU A 27 -1.30 -22.01 19.42
C LEU A 27 0.14 -21.66 19.06
N GLU A 28 1.12 -22.06 19.87
CA GLU A 28 2.54 -21.90 19.54
C GLU A 28 2.92 -22.65 18.27
N SER A 29 2.41 -23.89 18.10
CA SER A 29 2.65 -24.66 16.89
C SER A 29 2.09 -24.00 15.64
N LEU A 30 0.90 -23.41 15.72
CA LEU A 30 0.27 -22.69 14.62
C LEU A 30 1.04 -21.41 14.25
N LEU A 31 1.44 -20.64 15.25
CA LEU A 31 2.16 -19.38 15.05
C LEU A 31 3.63 -19.60 14.65
N ARG A 32 4.23 -20.75 14.93
CA ARG A 32 5.61 -21.11 14.53
C ARG A 32 5.83 -21.14 13.03
N ILE A 33 4.79 -21.32 12.24
CA ILE A 33 4.88 -21.26 10.78
C ILE A 33 5.50 -19.95 10.33
N ASP A 34 5.18 -18.86 11.01
CA ASP A 34 5.68 -17.53 10.69
C ASP A 34 6.95 -17.13 11.44
N LYS A 35 7.47 -17.96 12.36
CA LYS A 35 8.74 -17.65 13.05
C LYS A 35 9.90 -17.45 12.09
N GLN A 36 9.96 -18.21 11.03
CA GLN A 36 10.97 -18.05 9.99
C GLN A 36 10.79 -16.75 9.20
N GLY A 37 9.55 -16.29 9.06
CA GLY A 37 9.19 -15.04 8.40
C GLY A 37 9.20 -13.79 9.28
N GLY A 38 9.39 -13.90 10.59
CA GLY A 38 9.36 -12.75 11.50
C GLY A 38 7.97 -12.28 11.92
N TYR A 39 6.91 -12.87 11.37
CA TYR A 39 5.50 -12.50 11.63
C TYR A 39 5.13 -12.48 13.12
N ILE A 40 5.68 -13.40 13.91
CA ILE A 40 5.40 -13.48 15.35
C ILE A 40 5.95 -12.29 16.13
N LYS A 41 6.97 -11.60 15.62
CA LYS A 41 7.44 -10.35 16.22
C LYS A 41 6.37 -9.27 16.17
N ASP A 42 5.57 -9.26 15.10
CA ASP A 42 4.49 -8.29 14.91
C ASP A 42 3.29 -8.62 15.81
N LEU A 43 3.15 -9.87 16.22
CA LEU A 43 2.13 -10.36 17.15
C LEU A 43 2.56 -10.26 18.63
N GLN A 44 3.72 -9.72 18.94
CA GLN A 44 4.16 -9.55 20.34
C GLN A 44 3.15 -8.69 21.12
N ASN A 45 2.77 -9.19 22.29
CA ASN A 45 1.83 -8.55 23.22
C ASN A 45 0.36 -8.51 22.76
N ILE A 46 -0.03 -9.34 21.77
CA ILE A 46 -1.45 -9.51 21.43
C ILE A 46 -2.16 -10.25 22.57
N ILE A 47 -3.29 -9.69 22.97
CA ILE A 47 -4.21 -10.29 23.92
C ILE A 47 -5.46 -10.71 23.16
N TRP A 48 -5.78 -12.02 23.18
CA TRP A 48 -6.99 -12.56 22.60
C TRP A 48 -7.87 -13.20 23.67
N GLU A 49 -9.17 -13.00 23.53
CA GLU A 49 -10.14 -13.80 24.24
C GLU A 49 -10.52 -14.98 23.33
N LEU A 50 -10.13 -16.20 23.73
CA LEU A 50 -10.43 -17.42 23.00
C LEU A 50 -11.25 -18.37 23.89
N ASP A 51 -12.21 -19.05 23.29
CA ASP A 51 -12.82 -20.24 23.85
C ASP A 51 -12.24 -21.53 23.23
N PRO A 52 -12.62 -22.72 23.68
CA PRO A 52 -12.10 -23.95 23.08
C PRO A 52 -12.35 -24.10 21.59
N SER A 53 -13.45 -23.56 21.06
CA SER A 53 -13.77 -23.60 19.63
C SER A 53 -12.83 -22.71 18.82
N ASP A 54 -12.37 -21.59 19.38
CA ASP A 54 -11.41 -20.69 18.73
C ASP A 54 -10.05 -21.37 18.54
N VAL A 55 -9.62 -22.19 19.50
CA VAL A 55 -8.36 -22.94 19.42
C VAL A 55 -8.41 -23.98 18.28
N GLU A 56 -9.53 -24.70 18.15
CA GLU A 56 -9.72 -25.64 17.05
C GLU A 56 -9.83 -24.93 15.71
N LEU A 57 -10.46 -23.77 15.67
CA LEU A 57 -10.57 -22.93 14.47
C LEU A 57 -9.18 -22.51 13.96
N LEU A 58 -8.28 -22.06 14.84
CA LEU A 58 -6.90 -21.72 14.47
C LEU A 58 -6.11 -22.94 14.00
N LYS A 59 -6.32 -24.11 14.59
CA LYS A 59 -5.72 -25.35 14.15
C LYS A 59 -6.16 -25.71 12.73
N VAL A 60 -7.45 -25.62 12.45
CA VAL A 60 -8.01 -25.88 11.13
C VAL A 60 -7.46 -24.88 10.10
N SER A 61 -7.29 -23.61 10.48
CA SER A 61 -6.75 -22.60 9.58
C SER A 61 -5.32 -22.91 9.12
N LYS A 62 -4.51 -23.59 9.96
CA LYS A 62 -3.18 -24.05 9.58
C LYS A 62 -3.19 -25.01 8.39
N ASP A 63 -4.18 -25.88 8.35
CA ASP A 63 -4.32 -26.90 7.32
C ASP A 63 -5.10 -26.39 6.09
N ASN A 64 -5.40 -25.09 6.03
CA ASN A 64 -6.19 -24.44 4.97
C ASN A 64 -7.63 -24.99 4.81
N THR A 65 -8.14 -25.69 5.80
CA THR A 65 -9.47 -26.31 5.75
C THR A 65 -10.58 -25.43 6.32
N MET A 66 -10.18 -24.41 7.06
CA MET A 66 -11.12 -23.46 7.71
C MET A 66 -11.76 -22.50 6.71
N VAL A 67 -11.02 -22.07 5.70
CA VAL A 67 -11.48 -21.07 4.74
C VAL A 67 -11.64 -21.68 3.37
N THR A 68 -12.87 -21.74 2.89
CA THR A 68 -13.18 -22.24 1.55
C THR A 68 -13.13 -21.10 0.54
N MET A 69 -12.30 -21.24 -0.47
CA MET A 69 -12.21 -20.29 -1.57
C MET A 69 -12.94 -20.83 -2.80
N LYS A 70 -13.68 -20.00 -3.52
CA LYS A 70 -14.35 -20.42 -4.76
C LYS A 70 -13.34 -20.83 -5.84
N LYS A 71 -12.20 -20.16 -5.90
CA LYS A 71 -11.11 -20.46 -6.84
C LYS A 71 -9.76 -20.33 -6.14
N GLY A 72 -8.93 -21.37 -6.26
CA GLY A 72 -7.62 -21.44 -5.61
C GLY A 72 -7.73 -21.76 -4.11
N ALA A 73 -6.62 -21.57 -3.41
CA ALA A 73 -6.51 -21.74 -1.96
C ALA A 73 -5.64 -20.62 -1.38
N LEU A 74 -5.85 -20.31 -0.11
CA LEU A 74 -4.96 -19.45 0.64
C LEU A 74 -3.66 -20.21 0.95
N SER A 75 -2.53 -19.49 0.95
CA SER A 75 -1.32 -20.05 1.57
C SER A 75 -1.50 -20.16 3.09
N ASN A 76 -0.68 -20.96 3.75
CA ASN A 76 -0.74 -21.10 5.21
C ASN A 76 -0.61 -19.74 5.92
N ILE A 77 0.28 -18.90 5.43
CA ILE A 77 0.50 -17.55 5.97
C ILE A 77 -0.76 -16.68 5.80
N GLN A 78 -1.39 -16.71 4.62
CA GLN A 78 -2.63 -15.97 4.38
C GLN A 78 -3.77 -16.50 5.24
N THR A 79 -3.86 -17.80 5.44
CA THR A 79 -4.88 -18.42 6.29
C THR A 79 -4.76 -17.94 7.74
N VAL A 80 -3.54 -17.87 8.29
CA VAL A 80 -3.28 -17.33 9.63
C VAL A 80 -3.71 -15.86 9.73
N VAL A 81 -3.45 -15.05 8.69
CA VAL A 81 -3.87 -13.64 8.66
C VAL A 81 -5.39 -13.51 8.62
N VAL A 82 -6.06 -14.34 7.83
CA VAL A 82 -7.53 -14.35 7.77
C VAL A 82 -8.11 -14.69 9.15
N ALA A 83 -7.59 -15.72 9.81
CA ALA A 83 -8.00 -16.07 11.16
C ALA A 83 -7.77 -14.91 12.15
N TYR A 84 -6.60 -14.26 12.07
CA TYR A 84 -6.30 -13.11 12.89
C TYR A 84 -7.28 -11.95 12.67
N MET A 85 -7.56 -11.59 11.40
CA MET A 85 -8.55 -10.56 11.07
C MET A 85 -9.96 -10.91 11.60
N TYR A 86 -10.31 -12.19 11.55
CA TYR A 86 -11.60 -12.67 12.04
C TYR A 86 -11.76 -12.42 13.54
N PHE A 87 -10.77 -12.78 14.36
CA PHE A 87 -10.80 -12.60 15.81
C PHE A 87 -10.61 -11.14 16.25
N ALA A 88 -9.73 -10.40 15.60
CA ALA A 88 -9.49 -9.00 15.90
C ALA A 88 -10.69 -8.09 15.58
N LYS A 89 -11.60 -8.54 14.69
CA LYS A 89 -12.77 -7.80 14.17
C LYS A 89 -12.40 -6.50 13.46
N SER A 90 -11.48 -5.71 14.02
CA SER A 90 -11.08 -4.42 13.45
C SER A 90 -9.58 -4.22 13.56
N LEU A 91 -8.91 -3.98 12.43
CA LEU A 91 -7.47 -3.76 12.39
C LEU A 91 -6.99 -3.04 11.12
N ILE A 92 -5.72 -2.66 11.14
CA ILE A 92 -4.97 -2.19 9.97
C ILE A 92 -4.09 -3.34 9.48
N LEU A 93 -4.29 -3.76 8.24
CA LEU A 93 -3.42 -4.70 7.55
C LEU A 93 -2.40 -3.92 6.71
N GLY A 94 -1.21 -3.77 7.26
CA GLY A 94 -0.10 -2.99 6.70
C GLY A 94 0.87 -3.79 5.83
N ASP A 95 0.45 -4.93 5.33
CA ASP A 95 1.28 -5.83 4.53
C ASP A 95 1.85 -5.17 3.29
N SER A 96 3.06 -5.56 2.95
CA SER A 96 3.74 -5.11 1.74
C SER A 96 2.93 -5.32 0.48
N VAL A 97 3.22 -4.51 -0.53
CA VAL A 97 2.59 -4.66 -1.86
C VAL A 97 2.92 -6.05 -2.43
N GLY A 98 1.91 -6.72 -2.97
CA GLY A 98 2.08 -8.04 -3.62
C GLY A 98 1.92 -9.26 -2.72
N LEU A 99 1.71 -9.12 -1.41
CA LEU A 99 1.45 -10.25 -0.51
C LEU A 99 0.02 -10.81 -0.61
N GLY A 100 -0.86 -10.16 -1.35
CA GLY A 100 -2.19 -10.70 -1.63
C GLY A 100 -3.30 -10.20 -0.69
N LYS A 101 -3.17 -9.02 -0.09
CA LYS A 101 -4.17 -8.42 0.81
C LYS A 101 -5.63 -8.57 0.34
N THR A 102 -5.89 -8.32 -0.95
CA THR A 102 -7.26 -8.47 -1.50
C THR A 102 -7.75 -9.93 -1.42
N VAL A 103 -6.86 -10.91 -1.63
CA VAL A 103 -7.20 -12.34 -1.53
C VAL A 103 -7.47 -12.73 -0.07
N GLU A 104 -6.72 -12.17 0.87
CA GLU A 104 -6.95 -12.35 2.31
C GLU A 104 -8.29 -11.77 2.74
N ILE A 105 -8.69 -10.60 2.21
CA ILE A 105 -10.04 -10.07 2.44
C ILE A 105 -11.13 -10.99 1.86
N CYS A 106 -10.92 -11.56 0.67
CA CYS A 106 -11.86 -12.55 0.14
C CYS A 106 -11.97 -13.77 1.07
N GLY A 107 -10.86 -14.23 1.61
CA GLY A 107 -10.85 -15.30 2.61
C GLY A 107 -11.59 -14.92 3.89
N LEU A 108 -11.41 -13.70 4.37
CA LEU A 108 -12.14 -13.18 5.52
C LEU A 108 -13.65 -13.11 5.25
N CYS A 109 -14.07 -12.62 4.08
CA CYS A 109 -15.47 -12.59 3.68
C CYS A 109 -16.09 -14.01 3.71
N ASN A 110 -15.40 -14.99 3.09
CA ASN A 110 -15.87 -16.37 3.07
C ASN A 110 -15.99 -16.98 4.48
N LEU A 111 -15.03 -16.69 5.36
CA LEU A 111 -15.06 -17.19 6.73
C LEU A 111 -16.22 -16.59 7.52
N ILE A 112 -16.41 -15.27 7.45
CA ILE A 112 -17.51 -14.59 8.15
C ILE A 112 -18.84 -15.11 7.62
N GLU A 113 -19.00 -15.22 6.30
CA GLU A 113 -20.21 -15.74 5.67
C GLU A 113 -20.53 -17.15 6.13
N GLN A 114 -19.54 -18.06 6.15
CA GLN A 114 -19.74 -19.42 6.64
C GLN A 114 -20.21 -19.47 8.09
N GLU A 115 -19.67 -18.61 8.95
CA GLU A 115 -20.11 -18.55 10.35
C GLU A 115 -21.50 -17.92 10.52
N MET A 116 -21.82 -16.87 9.76
CA MET A 116 -23.15 -16.24 9.78
C MET A 116 -24.24 -17.14 9.22
N LEU A 117 -23.94 -17.90 8.15
CA LEU A 117 -24.88 -18.87 7.57
C LEU A 117 -25.26 -19.98 8.55
N LYS A 118 -24.36 -20.41 9.45
CA LYS A 118 -24.70 -21.36 10.53
C LYS A 118 -25.76 -20.81 11.49
N GLN A 119 -25.86 -19.47 11.56
CA GLN A 119 -26.83 -18.75 12.38
C GLN A 119 -28.08 -18.31 11.59
N GLY A 120 -28.16 -18.69 10.30
CA GLY A 120 -29.25 -18.27 9.40
C GLY A 120 -29.17 -16.78 9.01
N GLN A 121 -27.98 -16.18 9.10
CA GLN A 121 -27.73 -14.78 8.76
C GLN A 121 -26.98 -14.66 7.44
N GLU A 122 -27.22 -13.57 6.72
CA GLU A 122 -26.51 -13.24 5.49
C GLU A 122 -25.38 -12.26 5.76
N PHE A 123 -24.28 -12.43 5.06
CA PHE A 123 -23.09 -11.59 5.15
C PHE A 123 -22.99 -10.61 3.99
N ARG A 124 -22.64 -9.36 4.28
CA ARG A 124 -22.44 -8.32 3.27
C ARG A 124 -21.25 -7.45 3.62
N CYS A 125 -20.41 -7.22 2.62
CA CYS A 125 -19.21 -6.39 2.72
C CYS A 125 -19.37 -5.09 1.94
N LEU A 126 -18.95 -3.98 2.52
CA LEU A 126 -18.66 -2.73 1.82
C LEU A 126 -17.15 -2.59 1.66
N TYR A 127 -16.66 -2.73 0.43
CA TYR A 127 -15.23 -2.58 0.10
C TYR A 127 -15.01 -1.25 -0.61
N LEU A 128 -14.28 -0.33 0.00
CA LEU A 128 -13.99 0.99 -0.55
C LEU A 128 -12.58 1.04 -1.13
N THR A 129 -12.48 1.51 -2.37
CA THR A 129 -11.21 1.63 -3.09
C THR A 129 -11.21 2.83 -4.04
N GLU A 130 -10.11 3.04 -4.76
CA GLU A 130 -10.02 4.08 -5.76
C GLU A 130 -10.91 3.80 -6.98
N LYS A 131 -11.39 4.88 -7.61
CA LYS A 131 -12.33 4.83 -8.73
C LYS A 131 -11.87 3.90 -9.87
N ASN A 132 -10.61 3.94 -10.22
CA ASN A 132 -10.01 3.14 -11.29
C ASN A 132 -9.82 1.65 -10.94
N LEU A 133 -9.90 1.29 -9.66
CA LEU A 133 -9.73 -0.08 -9.17
C LEU A 133 -11.06 -0.81 -8.95
N LEU A 134 -12.21 -0.12 -9.01
CA LEU A 134 -13.50 -0.72 -8.71
C LEU A 134 -13.79 -2.00 -9.51
N PRO A 135 -13.71 -2.01 -10.86
CA PRO A 135 -14.02 -3.20 -11.65
C PRO A 135 -13.09 -4.38 -11.31
N GLN A 136 -11.79 -4.12 -11.21
CA GLN A 136 -10.80 -5.14 -10.89
C GLN A 136 -11.01 -5.74 -9.49
N THR A 137 -11.37 -4.90 -8.50
CA THR A 137 -11.64 -5.34 -7.13
C THR A 137 -12.91 -6.18 -7.06
N ARG A 138 -14.00 -5.74 -7.72
CA ARG A 138 -15.24 -6.51 -7.86
C ARG A 138 -14.98 -7.88 -8.45
N ASP A 139 -14.28 -7.93 -9.57
CA ASP A 139 -14.02 -9.18 -10.30
C ASP A 139 -13.18 -10.17 -9.44
N LYS A 140 -12.24 -9.65 -8.63
CA LYS A 140 -11.51 -10.47 -7.65
C LYS A 140 -12.42 -11.00 -6.55
N LEU A 141 -13.28 -10.15 -5.98
CA LEU A 141 -14.25 -10.58 -4.97
C LEU A 141 -15.15 -11.68 -5.53
N ILE A 142 -15.79 -11.47 -6.68
CA ILE A 142 -16.62 -12.49 -7.34
C ILE A 142 -15.84 -13.78 -7.59
N LYS A 143 -14.62 -13.66 -8.12
CA LYS A 143 -13.77 -14.81 -8.45
C LYS A 143 -13.45 -15.69 -7.24
N PHE A 144 -13.14 -15.09 -6.10
CA PHE A 144 -12.65 -15.81 -4.92
C PHE A 144 -13.73 -16.14 -3.89
N THR A 145 -14.81 -15.34 -3.81
CA THR A 145 -15.95 -15.63 -2.91
C THR A 145 -17.08 -16.39 -3.61
N GLY A 146 -17.25 -16.19 -4.91
CA GLY A 146 -18.40 -16.73 -5.67
C GLY A 146 -19.69 -15.93 -5.50
N ASN A 147 -19.68 -14.89 -4.68
CA ASN A 147 -20.86 -14.10 -4.36
C ASN A 147 -21.08 -12.99 -5.38
N TYR A 148 -22.32 -12.55 -5.50
CA TYR A 148 -22.63 -11.37 -6.29
C TYR A 148 -22.11 -10.10 -5.59
N VAL A 149 -21.43 -9.25 -6.37
CA VAL A 149 -20.85 -7.99 -5.89
C VAL A 149 -21.18 -6.89 -6.88
N ASP A 150 -21.80 -5.82 -6.41
CA ASP A 150 -22.13 -4.67 -7.24
C ASP A 150 -21.15 -3.51 -7.08
N LEU A 151 -21.15 -2.59 -8.05
CA LEU A 151 -20.34 -1.39 -8.06
C LEU A 151 -21.14 -0.16 -7.63
N LEU A 152 -20.59 0.61 -6.71
CA LEU A 152 -21.20 1.87 -6.28
C LEU A 152 -20.22 3.04 -6.48
N TRP A 153 -20.49 3.82 -7.51
CA TRP A 153 -19.79 5.06 -7.77
C TRP A 153 -20.29 6.16 -6.84
N GLY A 154 -19.40 6.99 -6.33
CA GLY A 154 -19.74 8.03 -5.35
C GLY A 154 -20.48 9.25 -5.91
N GLU A 155 -20.74 9.32 -7.21
CA GLU A 155 -21.52 10.39 -7.82
C GLU A 155 -23.01 10.32 -7.39
N LYS A 156 -23.59 11.50 -7.12
CA LYS A 156 -24.94 11.64 -6.56
C LYS A 156 -25.98 10.74 -7.26
N LYS A 157 -25.98 10.68 -8.59
CA LYS A 157 -26.97 9.91 -9.37
C LYS A 157 -26.93 8.41 -9.06
N TYR A 158 -25.73 7.83 -8.91
CA TYR A 158 -25.58 6.40 -8.62
C TYR A 158 -25.95 6.09 -7.17
N VAL A 159 -25.52 6.95 -6.23
CA VAL A 159 -25.85 6.80 -4.82
C VAL A 159 -27.34 6.94 -4.59
N THR A 160 -28.01 7.93 -5.21
CA THR A 160 -29.47 8.10 -5.09
C THR A 160 -30.21 6.85 -5.59
N ARG A 161 -29.82 6.31 -6.74
CA ARG A 161 -30.41 5.09 -7.30
C ARG A 161 -30.20 3.90 -6.38
N PHE A 162 -28.97 3.69 -5.94
CA PHE A 162 -28.62 2.60 -5.03
C PHE A 162 -29.43 2.64 -3.73
N CYS A 163 -29.52 3.81 -3.08
CA CYS A 163 -30.28 3.98 -1.85
C CYS A 163 -31.77 3.72 -2.03
N ALA A 164 -32.34 4.09 -3.18
CA ALA A 164 -33.75 3.84 -3.48
C ALA A 164 -34.03 2.35 -3.73
N GLU A 165 -33.18 1.69 -4.51
CA GLU A 165 -33.35 0.26 -4.86
C GLU A 165 -33.10 -0.68 -3.67
N ASN A 166 -32.26 -0.30 -2.71
CA ASN A 166 -31.85 -1.12 -1.57
C ASN A 166 -32.40 -0.61 -0.21
N ARG A 167 -33.47 0.17 -0.22
CA ARG A 167 -34.00 0.80 0.99
C ARG A 167 -34.44 -0.19 2.04
N GLU A 168 -35.14 -1.24 1.64
CA GLU A 168 -35.72 -2.24 2.54
C GLU A 168 -34.81 -3.42 2.76
N TYR A 169 -34.07 -3.82 1.73
CA TYR A 169 -33.22 -4.99 1.79
C TYR A 169 -32.10 -4.95 0.74
N ILE A 170 -30.92 -5.41 1.13
CA ILE A 170 -29.76 -5.60 0.24
C ILE A 170 -29.27 -7.04 0.35
N GLN A 171 -29.00 -7.70 -0.79
CA GLN A 171 -28.63 -9.12 -0.86
C GLN A 171 -27.18 -9.36 -1.25
N TYR A 172 -26.38 -8.31 -1.43
CA TYR A 172 -25.06 -8.41 -2.04
C TYR A 172 -24.05 -7.48 -1.38
N SER A 173 -22.78 -7.84 -1.55
CA SER A 173 -21.66 -6.99 -1.18
C SER A 173 -21.45 -5.88 -2.21
N VAL A 174 -20.83 -4.78 -1.80
CA VAL A 174 -20.61 -3.60 -2.65
C VAL A 174 -19.13 -3.23 -2.70
N VAL A 175 -18.64 -2.96 -3.88
CA VAL A 175 -17.35 -2.28 -4.10
C VAL A 175 -17.63 -0.83 -4.48
N GLY A 176 -17.21 0.10 -3.63
CA GLY A 176 -17.49 1.52 -3.79
C GLY A 176 -16.24 2.40 -3.77
N THR A 177 -16.44 3.66 -4.15
CA THR A 177 -15.38 4.68 -4.06
C THR A 177 -15.23 5.22 -2.64
N HIS A 178 -14.04 5.69 -2.27
CA HIS A 178 -13.77 6.35 -0.99
C HIS A 178 -14.70 7.54 -0.71
N SER A 179 -15.21 8.21 -1.75
CA SER A 179 -16.13 9.34 -1.61
C SER A 179 -17.45 8.98 -0.92
N LEU A 180 -17.81 7.71 -0.84
CA LEU A 180 -18.99 7.26 -0.08
C LEU A 180 -18.85 7.58 1.42
N LEU A 181 -17.63 7.62 1.95
CA LEU A 181 -17.39 8.01 3.35
C LEU A 181 -17.88 9.43 3.68
N THR A 182 -17.90 10.33 2.68
CA THR A 182 -18.31 11.72 2.84
C THR A 182 -19.66 12.03 2.19
N ASN A 183 -20.28 11.03 1.57
CA ASN A 183 -21.56 11.20 0.87
C ASN A 183 -22.72 11.18 1.87
N LYS A 184 -23.35 12.33 2.08
CA LYS A 184 -24.44 12.46 3.06
C LYS A 184 -25.65 11.56 2.76
N LEU A 185 -26.02 11.42 1.49
CA LEU A 185 -27.12 10.54 1.10
C LEU A 185 -26.83 9.08 1.49
N PHE A 186 -25.59 8.64 1.32
CA PHE A 186 -25.19 7.29 1.71
C PHE A 186 -25.17 7.13 3.24
N GLN A 187 -24.71 8.13 3.98
CA GLN A 187 -24.76 8.11 5.45
C GLN A 187 -26.20 8.08 5.97
N GLU A 188 -27.08 8.90 5.41
CA GLU A 188 -28.52 8.91 5.73
C GLU A 188 -29.17 7.55 5.40
N TYR A 189 -28.79 6.94 4.28
CA TYR A 189 -29.23 5.60 3.91
C TYR A 189 -28.83 4.55 4.97
N LEU A 190 -27.58 4.55 5.43
CA LEU A 190 -27.13 3.60 6.46
C LEU A 190 -27.96 3.73 7.76
N ILE A 191 -28.25 4.96 8.18
CA ILE A 191 -29.05 5.25 9.37
C ILE A 191 -30.50 4.80 9.16
N GLU A 192 -31.09 5.13 8.02
CA GLU A 192 -32.48 4.78 7.70
C GLU A 192 -32.66 3.26 7.56
N TYR A 193 -31.71 2.58 6.92
CA TYR A 193 -31.70 1.12 6.80
C TYR A 193 -31.70 0.46 8.19
N ASN A 194 -30.85 0.93 9.10
CA ASN A 194 -30.81 0.43 10.47
C ASN A 194 -32.11 0.70 11.21
N ARG A 195 -32.74 1.86 10.98
CA ARG A 195 -34.06 2.18 11.58
C ARG A 195 -35.17 1.25 11.11
N ILE A 196 -35.13 0.83 9.84
CA ILE A 196 -36.14 -0.07 9.25
C ILE A 196 -35.90 -1.52 9.67
N ASN A 197 -34.65 -1.99 9.62
CA ASN A 197 -34.30 -3.40 9.72
C ASN A 197 -33.72 -3.81 11.08
N GLY A 198 -33.41 -2.86 11.97
CA GLY A 198 -32.79 -3.13 13.27
C GLY A 198 -31.31 -3.52 13.18
N CYS A 199 -30.72 -3.48 11.97
CA CYS A 199 -29.31 -3.75 11.71
C CYS A 199 -28.79 -2.86 10.57
N TYR A 200 -27.48 -2.68 10.48
CA TYR A 200 -26.87 -1.99 9.35
C TYR A 200 -26.78 -2.89 8.11
N PRO A 201 -26.72 -2.31 6.89
CA PRO A 201 -26.76 -3.09 5.64
C PRO A 201 -25.47 -3.88 5.37
N PHE A 202 -24.37 -3.57 6.05
CA PHE A 202 -23.07 -4.21 5.84
C PHE A 202 -22.42 -4.60 7.16
N ASP A 203 -21.85 -5.80 7.23
CA ASP A 203 -21.21 -6.38 8.41
C ASP A 203 -19.71 -6.04 8.47
N LEU A 204 -19.07 -5.88 7.31
CA LEU A 204 -17.67 -5.59 7.16
C LEU A 204 -17.45 -4.34 6.30
N LEU A 205 -16.68 -3.39 6.83
CA LEU A 205 -16.11 -2.28 6.06
C LEU A 205 -14.64 -2.55 5.76
N VAL A 206 -14.28 -2.54 4.49
CA VAL A 206 -12.90 -2.57 4.04
C VAL A 206 -12.55 -1.23 3.39
N ILE A 207 -11.43 -0.61 3.79
CA ILE A 207 -10.93 0.61 3.15
C ILE A 207 -9.53 0.31 2.61
N ASP A 208 -9.44 0.19 1.29
CA ASP A 208 -8.17 -0.03 0.61
C ASP A 208 -7.44 1.30 0.37
N GLU A 209 -6.11 1.32 0.55
CA GLU A 209 -5.27 2.54 0.49
C GLU A 209 -5.79 3.66 1.41
N ALA A 210 -6.19 3.30 2.61
CA ALA A 210 -6.79 4.22 3.58
C ALA A 210 -5.86 5.36 4.02
N GLY A 211 -4.56 5.24 3.80
CA GLY A 211 -3.59 6.29 4.06
C GLY A 211 -3.95 7.62 3.41
N ASP A 212 -4.50 7.59 2.20
CA ASP A 212 -4.91 8.78 1.48
C ASP A 212 -6.18 9.43 2.07
N VAL A 213 -7.07 8.63 2.63
CA VAL A 213 -8.37 9.06 3.17
C VAL A 213 -8.27 9.51 4.62
N LEU A 214 -7.50 8.78 5.43
CA LEU A 214 -7.44 8.95 6.88
C LEU A 214 -6.21 9.71 7.39
N LYS A 215 -5.39 10.28 6.51
CA LYS A 215 -4.11 10.91 6.88
C LYS A 215 -4.23 12.14 7.78
N ASN A 216 -5.31 12.89 7.68
CA ASN A 216 -5.44 14.17 8.39
C ASN A 216 -6.79 14.29 9.09
N SER A 217 -6.78 14.28 10.43
CA SER A 217 -7.98 14.42 11.27
C SER A 217 -8.72 15.76 11.11
N ASN A 218 -8.08 16.77 10.55
CA ASN A 218 -8.70 18.08 10.33
C ASN A 218 -9.53 18.14 9.03
N THR A 219 -9.43 17.12 8.17
CA THR A 219 -10.20 17.07 6.93
C THR A 219 -11.67 16.72 7.19
N LYS A 220 -12.54 17.20 6.31
CA LYS A 220 -13.94 16.80 6.32
C LYS A 220 -14.07 15.29 6.13
N THR A 221 -13.31 14.74 5.19
CA THR A 221 -13.29 13.29 4.90
C THR A 221 -13.07 12.44 6.15
N TYR A 222 -12.07 12.79 6.97
CA TYR A 222 -11.79 12.05 8.20
C TYR A 222 -12.95 12.17 9.20
N ARG A 223 -13.48 13.40 9.41
CA ARG A 223 -14.58 13.63 10.36
C ARG A 223 -15.85 12.89 9.97
N ASP A 224 -16.18 12.91 8.68
CA ASP A 224 -17.35 12.19 8.17
C ASP A 224 -17.14 10.67 8.25
N ALA A 225 -15.94 10.17 7.93
CA ALA A 225 -15.60 8.75 8.03
C ALA A 225 -15.71 8.22 9.49
N ILE A 226 -15.25 8.99 10.46
CA ILE A 226 -15.35 8.61 11.88
C ILE A 226 -16.80 8.50 12.36
N GLN A 227 -17.72 9.26 11.78
CA GLN A 227 -19.15 9.20 12.17
C GLN A 227 -19.81 7.88 11.75
N ILE A 228 -19.41 7.32 10.62
CA ILE A 228 -19.99 6.07 10.13
C ILE A 228 -19.24 4.82 10.61
N ARG A 229 -18.08 4.99 11.26
CA ARG A 229 -17.25 3.85 11.73
C ARG A 229 -18.05 2.88 12.61
N ASP A 230 -18.85 3.39 13.52
CA ASP A 230 -19.59 2.59 14.49
C ASP A 230 -20.85 1.92 13.89
N MET A 231 -21.14 2.17 12.61
CA MET A 231 -22.18 1.49 11.84
C MET A 231 -21.73 0.14 11.29
N PHE A 232 -20.47 -0.25 11.56
CA PHE A 232 -19.89 -1.52 11.11
C PHE A 232 -19.35 -2.30 12.30
N GLU A 233 -19.70 -3.57 12.39
CA GLU A 233 -19.16 -4.46 13.43
C GLU A 233 -17.66 -4.70 13.21
N ARG A 234 -17.27 -4.86 11.94
CA ARG A 234 -15.90 -5.19 11.54
C ARG A 234 -15.34 -4.13 10.59
N VAL A 235 -14.11 -3.71 10.84
CA VAL A 235 -13.44 -2.72 9.98
C VAL A 235 -12.02 -3.15 9.71
N VAL A 236 -11.68 -3.35 8.44
CA VAL A 236 -10.31 -3.65 8.00
C VAL A 236 -9.80 -2.52 7.10
N ILE A 237 -8.71 -1.93 7.51
CA ILE A 237 -7.98 -0.95 6.72
C ILE A 237 -6.82 -1.67 6.03
N LEU A 238 -6.73 -1.55 4.71
CA LEU A 238 -5.58 -2.01 3.93
C LEU A 238 -4.68 -0.82 3.60
N ASN A 239 -3.43 -0.92 4.01
CA ASN A 239 -2.48 0.14 3.71
C ASN A 239 -1.06 -0.41 3.67
N ALA A 240 -0.49 -0.56 2.48
CA ALA A 240 0.90 -1.03 2.31
C ALA A 240 1.94 -0.07 2.91
N THR A 241 1.54 1.16 3.16
CA THR A 241 2.40 2.26 3.62
C THR A 241 1.76 2.99 4.80
N SER A 242 1.34 2.23 5.81
CA SER A 242 0.64 2.75 6.99
C SER A 242 1.40 3.87 7.71
N PHE A 243 2.71 3.92 7.48
CA PHE A 243 3.63 4.85 8.12
C PHE A 243 4.38 5.70 7.09
N GLU A 244 3.73 6.76 6.58
CA GLU A 244 4.33 7.54 5.49
C GLU A 244 5.41 8.53 5.95
N LYS A 245 5.08 9.43 6.86
CA LYS A 245 5.98 10.52 7.27
C LYS A 245 5.93 10.83 8.76
N GLU A 246 4.79 10.64 9.39
CA GLU A 246 4.55 11.09 10.77
C GLU A 246 3.66 10.10 11.52
N LEU A 247 3.98 9.81 12.78
CA LEU A 247 3.14 9.04 13.69
C LEU A 247 1.70 9.57 13.78
N GLY A 248 1.52 10.86 13.56
CA GLY A 248 0.19 11.48 13.56
C GLY A 248 -0.75 10.96 12.47
N MET A 249 -0.22 10.51 11.34
CA MET A 249 -1.02 9.87 10.29
C MET A 249 -1.47 8.48 10.70
N PHE A 250 -0.55 7.72 11.29
CA PHE A 250 -0.84 6.40 11.82
C PHE A 250 -1.82 6.47 13.00
N TYR A 251 -1.66 7.48 13.89
CA TYR A 251 -2.61 7.76 14.94
C TYR A 251 -4.05 7.85 14.43
N ASN A 252 -4.27 8.58 13.33
CA ASN A 252 -5.61 8.74 12.76
C ASN A 252 -6.20 7.41 12.28
N GLN A 253 -5.40 6.54 11.69
CA GLN A 253 -5.82 5.22 11.23
C GLN A 253 -6.15 4.30 12.42
N ILE A 254 -5.30 4.26 13.44
CA ILE A 254 -5.58 3.50 14.67
C ILE A 254 -6.83 4.01 15.36
N ASN A 255 -6.99 5.33 15.49
CA ASN A 255 -8.17 5.93 16.10
C ASN A 255 -9.45 5.66 15.30
N PHE A 256 -9.35 5.48 13.98
CA PHE A 256 -10.48 5.04 13.16
C PHE A 256 -10.85 3.58 13.43
N VAL A 257 -9.87 2.71 13.56
CA VAL A 257 -10.10 1.28 13.86
C VAL A 257 -10.57 1.08 15.29
N ASP A 258 -9.96 1.77 16.25
CA ASP A 258 -10.26 1.68 17.68
C ASP A 258 -10.08 3.03 18.37
N LYS A 259 -11.21 3.70 18.66
CA LYS A 259 -11.24 5.02 19.29
C LYS A 259 -10.75 5.01 20.76
N THR A 260 -10.71 3.85 21.38
CA THR A 260 -10.41 3.71 22.82
C THR A 260 -8.95 3.40 23.08
N LEU A 261 -8.21 2.96 22.06
CA LEU A 261 -6.85 2.47 22.21
C LEU A 261 -5.84 3.57 22.51
N LEU A 262 -5.95 4.71 21.84
CA LEU A 262 -4.99 5.80 21.95
C LEU A 262 -5.56 6.99 22.73
N PRO A 263 -4.72 7.72 23.47
CA PRO A 263 -5.13 8.96 24.13
C PRO A 263 -5.44 10.04 23.08
N THR A 264 -5.84 11.23 23.54
CA THR A 264 -6.03 12.37 22.62
C THR A 264 -4.77 12.63 21.79
N LYS A 265 -4.95 13.14 20.57
CA LYS A 265 -3.83 13.39 19.63
C LYS A 265 -2.72 14.24 20.25
N THR A 266 -3.08 15.25 21.05
CA THR A 266 -2.10 16.10 21.74
C THR A 266 -1.30 15.32 22.79
N ALA A 267 -1.96 14.45 23.57
CA ALA A 267 -1.29 13.61 24.56
C ALA A 267 -0.40 12.57 23.87
N PHE A 268 -0.88 11.97 22.76
CA PHE A 268 -0.12 11.07 21.93
C PHE A 268 1.16 11.70 21.38
N GLN A 269 1.06 12.90 20.80
CA GLN A 269 2.23 13.63 20.29
C GLN A 269 3.24 13.97 21.40
N LYS A 270 2.75 14.37 22.56
CA LYS A 270 3.62 14.63 23.73
C LYS A 270 4.35 13.36 24.20
N GLU A 271 3.69 12.22 24.14
CA GLU A 271 4.22 10.93 24.59
C GLU A 271 5.24 10.33 23.64
N TYR A 272 5.00 10.43 22.32
CA TYR A 272 5.75 9.66 21.31
C TYR A 272 6.60 10.49 20.35
N GLU A 273 6.30 11.78 20.13
CA GLU A 273 7.06 12.64 19.25
C GLU A 273 8.15 13.42 19.99
N VAL A 274 9.32 13.55 19.36
CA VAL A 274 10.40 14.45 19.81
C VAL A 274 10.26 15.77 19.09
N LYS A 275 10.17 16.87 19.84
CA LYS A 275 10.07 18.23 19.29
C LYS A 275 11.45 18.86 19.14
N ASP A 276 11.62 19.58 18.04
CA ASP A 276 12.75 20.47 17.79
C ASP A 276 12.33 21.90 18.16
N PHE A 277 13.14 22.53 19.02
CA PHE A 277 12.95 23.87 19.55
C PHE A 277 13.94 24.88 18.95
N SER A 278 14.67 24.51 17.91
CA SER A 278 15.65 25.41 17.24
C SER A 278 15.01 26.59 16.52
N GLY A 279 13.70 26.56 16.27
CA GLY A 279 12.93 27.62 15.62
C GLY A 279 11.99 28.37 16.57
N PRO A 280 11.28 29.43 16.06
CA PRO A 280 10.35 30.23 16.86
C PRO A 280 9.15 29.44 17.38
N TYR A 281 8.82 28.31 16.75
CA TYR A 281 7.75 27.41 17.17
C TYR A 281 8.27 25.96 17.21
N PRO A 282 7.87 25.17 18.23
CA PRO A 282 8.22 23.75 18.31
C PRO A 282 7.71 23.00 17.08
N ARG A 283 8.61 22.27 16.40
CA ARG A 283 8.26 21.44 15.25
C ARG A 283 8.61 19.99 15.57
N PHE A 284 7.97 19.06 14.89
CA PHE A 284 8.36 17.66 14.94
C PHE A 284 9.77 17.49 14.36
N SER A 285 10.66 16.86 15.13
CA SER A 285 12.08 16.70 14.75
C SER A 285 12.34 15.57 13.75
N GLY A 286 11.31 14.76 13.44
CA GLY A 286 11.46 13.50 12.69
C GLY A 286 11.78 12.30 13.58
N LYS A 287 12.03 12.49 14.87
CA LYS A 287 12.39 11.43 15.81
C LYS A 287 11.24 11.06 16.74
N TYR A 288 11.20 9.79 17.11
CA TYR A 288 10.19 9.24 18.02
C TYR A 288 10.84 8.69 19.28
N LYS A 289 10.10 8.75 20.37
CA LYS A 289 10.46 8.19 21.68
C LYS A 289 9.43 7.15 22.11
N ASN A 290 9.75 6.35 23.12
CA ASN A 290 8.86 5.33 23.69
C ASN A 290 8.33 4.33 22.62
N GLN A 291 9.16 4.01 21.63
CA GLN A 291 8.77 3.22 20.47
C GLN A 291 8.27 1.82 20.83
N GLU A 292 8.94 1.12 21.76
CA GLU A 292 8.52 -0.23 22.20
C GLU A 292 7.17 -0.21 22.92
N LYS A 293 6.93 0.82 23.73
CA LYS A 293 5.63 1.02 24.36
C LYS A 293 4.54 1.24 23.32
N PHE A 294 4.83 2.02 22.29
CA PHE A 294 3.88 2.27 21.21
C PHE A 294 3.60 1.01 20.38
N LYS A 295 4.63 0.27 20.00
CA LYS A 295 4.50 -1.00 19.27
C LYS A 295 3.62 -1.99 20.05
N SER A 296 3.88 -2.15 21.33
CA SER A 296 3.09 -3.03 22.21
C SER A 296 1.62 -2.59 22.28
N LEU A 297 1.38 -1.28 22.34
CA LEU A 297 0.03 -0.73 22.43
C LEU A 297 -0.78 -0.99 21.15
N VAL A 298 -0.18 -0.84 19.98
CA VAL A 298 -0.89 -0.97 18.69
C VAL A 298 -0.86 -2.38 18.11
N ALA A 299 -0.08 -3.29 18.66
CA ALA A 299 0.11 -4.65 18.13
C ALA A 299 -1.21 -5.39 17.89
N TYR A 300 -2.19 -5.19 18.76
CA TYR A 300 -3.52 -5.79 18.63
C TYR A 300 -4.34 -5.25 17.45
N ARG A 301 -4.06 -4.03 16.97
CA ARG A 301 -4.80 -3.34 15.90
C ARG A 301 -4.00 -3.11 14.64
N TYR A 302 -2.74 -3.53 14.61
CA TYR A 302 -1.85 -3.35 13.48
C TYR A 302 -1.08 -4.62 13.17
N LEU A 303 -1.30 -5.15 12.00
CA LEU A 303 -0.56 -6.29 11.46
C LEU A 303 0.14 -5.86 10.19
N ALA A 304 1.45 -6.02 10.12
CA ALA A 304 2.22 -5.73 8.92
C ALA A 304 3.29 -6.80 8.71
N ARG A 305 3.36 -7.30 7.48
CA ARG A 305 4.34 -8.29 7.07
C ARG A 305 5.11 -7.79 5.86
N THR A 306 6.38 -8.12 5.82
CA THR A 306 7.24 -7.88 4.68
C THR A 306 7.37 -9.14 3.84
N ARG A 307 7.80 -9.02 2.59
CA ARG A 307 8.14 -10.19 1.77
C ARG A 307 9.23 -11.02 2.44
N LYS A 308 10.23 -10.36 3.01
CA LYS A 308 11.31 -11.03 3.76
C LYS A 308 10.78 -11.77 4.97
N SER A 309 9.87 -11.17 5.72
CA SER A 309 9.30 -11.78 6.93
C SER A 309 8.42 -12.99 6.63
N THR A 310 7.78 -13.02 5.47
CA THR A 310 6.89 -14.11 5.05
C THR A 310 7.62 -15.24 4.32
N GLY A 311 8.92 -15.12 4.06
CA GLY A 311 9.65 -16.06 3.22
C GLY A 311 9.12 -16.12 1.78
N ALA A 312 8.29 -15.15 1.37
CA ALA A 312 7.84 -15.05 -0.01
C ALA A 312 9.05 -14.86 -0.91
N THR A 313 9.12 -15.63 -1.98
CA THR A 313 10.23 -15.56 -2.93
C THR A 313 10.34 -14.13 -3.44
N MET A 314 11.44 -13.47 -3.09
CA MET A 314 11.76 -12.18 -3.65
C MET A 314 12.15 -12.39 -5.10
N THR A 315 11.60 -11.59 -6.00
CA THR A 315 12.13 -11.50 -7.36
C THR A 315 13.61 -11.10 -7.27
N ASN A 316 14.51 -11.83 -7.91
CA ASN A 316 15.90 -11.40 -8.01
C ASN A 316 15.92 -10.03 -8.67
N CYS A 317 16.38 -9.03 -7.94
CA CYS A 317 16.44 -7.66 -8.40
C CYS A 317 17.83 -7.12 -8.17
N THR A 318 18.39 -6.51 -9.20
CA THR A 318 19.63 -5.72 -9.11
C THR A 318 19.28 -4.24 -9.24
N ALA A 319 20.00 -3.39 -8.52
CA ALA A 319 19.77 -1.96 -8.56
C ALA A 319 21.09 -1.20 -8.67
N ASP A 320 21.09 -0.20 -9.55
CA ASP A 320 22.21 0.70 -9.77
C ASP A 320 21.78 2.16 -9.68
N VAL A 321 22.70 3.01 -9.26
CA VAL A 321 22.51 4.46 -9.24
C VAL A 321 23.50 5.11 -10.18
N VAL A 322 22.98 5.78 -11.19
CA VAL A 322 23.78 6.58 -12.11
C VAL A 322 23.67 8.04 -11.70
N VAL A 323 24.75 8.59 -11.14
CA VAL A 323 24.81 10.01 -10.77
C VAL A 323 25.24 10.83 -11.97
N VAL A 324 24.31 11.65 -12.45
CA VAL A 324 24.50 12.47 -13.64
C VAL A 324 25.06 13.84 -13.26
N PRO A 325 26.20 14.28 -13.81
CA PRO A 325 26.75 15.60 -13.56
C PRO A 325 25.85 16.69 -14.19
N LEU A 326 25.85 17.88 -13.57
CA LEU A 326 25.13 19.02 -14.12
C LEU A 326 25.97 19.72 -15.16
N SER A 327 25.35 20.17 -16.26
CA SER A 327 25.97 21.07 -17.22
C SER A 327 26.26 22.46 -16.60
N ALA A 328 27.06 23.26 -17.26
CA ALA A 328 27.33 24.63 -16.84
C ALA A 328 26.06 25.47 -16.83
N GLU A 329 25.23 25.33 -17.86
CA GLU A 329 23.92 25.99 -18.01
C GLU A 329 22.94 25.58 -16.91
N GLN A 330 22.83 24.30 -16.61
CA GLN A 330 22.00 23.81 -15.52
C GLN A 330 22.43 24.42 -14.18
N LYS A 331 23.71 24.52 -13.91
CA LYS A 331 24.23 25.14 -12.66
C LYS A 331 23.84 26.63 -12.57
N GLU A 332 23.88 27.35 -13.68
CA GLU A 332 23.51 28.77 -13.72
C GLU A 332 21.97 28.95 -13.55
N LEU A 333 21.17 28.16 -14.26
CA LEU A 333 19.71 28.19 -14.16
C LEU A 333 19.21 27.84 -12.76
N LEU A 334 19.83 26.85 -12.10
CA LEU A 334 19.48 26.45 -10.73
C LEU A 334 19.64 27.57 -9.69
N LYS A 335 20.47 28.58 -9.96
CA LYS A 335 20.60 29.77 -9.08
C LYS A 335 19.41 30.70 -9.17
N ARG A 336 18.68 30.69 -10.28
CA ARG A 336 17.64 31.67 -10.63
C ARG A 336 16.23 31.08 -10.62
N THR A 337 16.09 29.74 -10.66
CA THR A 337 14.78 29.08 -10.79
C THR A 337 14.15 28.74 -9.47
N SER A 338 12.81 28.87 -9.41
CA SER A 338 11.97 28.31 -8.35
C SER A 338 11.62 26.82 -8.59
N MET A 339 11.83 26.32 -9.81
CA MET A 339 11.46 24.96 -10.25
C MET A 339 12.70 24.10 -10.60
N PRO A 340 13.54 23.72 -9.62
CA PRO A 340 14.80 23.04 -9.89
C PRO A 340 14.63 21.69 -10.60
N ASN A 341 13.50 21.01 -10.41
CA ASN A 341 13.28 19.70 -11.04
C ASN A 341 13.15 19.83 -12.57
N MET A 342 12.55 20.92 -13.06
CA MET A 342 12.44 21.18 -14.50
C MET A 342 13.82 21.38 -15.15
N VAL A 343 14.75 21.94 -14.43
CA VAL A 343 16.13 22.16 -14.91
C VAL A 343 16.87 20.83 -15.07
N TYR A 344 16.59 19.85 -14.24
CA TYR A 344 17.22 18.53 -14.34
C TYR A 344 16.69 17.69 -15.51
N ASP A 345 15.38 17.80 -15.76
CA ASP A 345 14.63 16.80 -16.49
C ASP A 345 14.20 17.24 -17.90
N CYS A 346 14.05 18.57 -18.14
CA CYS A 346 13.36 19.06 -19.33
C CYS A 346 14.20 20.03 -20.16
N PRO A 347 14.58 19.69 -21.40
CA PRO A 347 15.28 20.61 -22.32
C PRO A 347 14.49 21.85 -22.64
N SER A 348 13.15 21.76 -22.72
CA SER A 348 12.28 22.89 -23.03
C SER A 348 12.36 24.04 -22.04
N TYR A 349 12.83 23.77 -20.80
CA TYR A 349 13.05 24.81 -19.80
C TYR A 349 14.23 25.76 -20.16
N PHE A 350 15.14 25.30 -21.02
CA PHE A 350 16.27 26.09 -21.49
C PHE A 350 15.93 27.01 -22.68
N ARG A 351 14.77 26.78 -23.33
CA ARG A 351 14.37 27.48 -24.56
C ARG A 351 13.79 28.88 -24.35
N THR A 352 13.71 29.39 -23.15
CA THR A 352 13.19 30.73 -22.90
C THR A 352 14.24 31.81 -23.23
N GLY A 353 14.37 32.15 -24.51
CA GLY A 353 14.87 33.43 -24.98
C GLY A 353 16.32 33.52 -25.44
N VAL A 354 17.07 32.44 -25.58
CA VAL A 354 18.41 32.45 -26.21
C VAL A 354 18.55 31.20 -27.08
N ASP A 355 19.09 31.38 -28.28
CA ASP A 355 19.49 30.30 -29.18
C ASP A 355 20.53 29.36 -28.50
N THR A 356 20.06 28.43 -27.72
CA THR A 356 20.90 27.37 -27.18
C THR A 356 20.59 26.10 -27.97
N ASN A 357 21.56 25.67 -28.76
CA ASN A 357 21.61 24.37 -29.43
C ASN A 357 21.69 23.17 -28.46
N THR A 358 21.22 23.31 -27.23
CA THR A 358 21.15 22.23 -26.25
C THR A 358 19.88 21.42 -26.47
N GLU A 359 19.96 20.45 -27.34
CA GLU A 359 18.86 19.56 -27.70
C GLU A 359 18.58 18.54 -26.60
N THR A 360 19.55 18.27 -25.70
CA THR A 360 19.40 17.26 -24.64
C THR A 360 19.97 17.73 -23.31
N THR A 361 19.34 17.29 -22.20
CA THR A 361 19.91 17.42 -20.85
C THR A 361 20.92 16.29 -20.61
N PRO A 362 21.91 16.47 -19.69
CA PRO A 362 22.82 15.38 -19.30
C PRO A 362 22.08 14.10 -18.86
N LYS A 363 20.90 14.24 -18.27
CA LYS A 363 20.09 13.12 -17.83
C LYS A 363 19.44 12.37 -18.99
N LEU A 364 18.95 13.08 -20.00
CA LEU A 364 18.46 12.49 -21.25
C LEU A 364 19.58 11.79 -22.02
N ALA A 365 20.77 12.39 -22.07
CA ALA A 365 21.94 11.76 -22.70
C ALA A 365 22.35 10.46 -21.98
N ALA A 366 22.31 10.45 -20.64
CA ALA A 366 22.57 9.24 -19.86
C ALA A 366 21.51 8.17 -20.08
N LEU A 367 20.23 8.56 -20.17
CA LEU A 367 19.14 7.65 -20.51
C LEU A 367 19.35 7.02 -21.89
N LEU A 368 19.64 7.83 -22.89
CA LEU A 368 19.87 7.35 -24.25
C LEU A 368 21.04 6.37 -24.32
N LYS A 369 22.13 6.66 -23.62
CA LYS A 369 23.29 5.76 -23.51
C LYS A 369 22.87 4.39 -22.95
N ILE A 370 22.12 4.35 -21.87
CA ILE A 370 21.63 3.09 -21.29
C ILE A 370 20.80 2.32 -22.31
N LEU A 371 19.88 2.97 -23.01
CA LEU A 371 18.99 2.32 -23.97
C LEU A 371 19.67 1.86 -25.26
N CYS A 372 20.70 2.58 -25.71
CA CYS A 372 21.40 2.28 -26.97
C CYS A 372 22.61 1.39 -26.81
N ASP A 373 23.29 1.47 -25.64
CA ASP A 373 24.53 0.72 -25.39
C ASP A 373 24.26 -0.46 -24.46
N ASP A 374 23.85 -0.18 -23.20
CA ASP A 374 23.76 -1.19 -22.14
C ASP A 374 22.58 -2.13 -22.33
N TRP A 375 21.43 -1.61 -22.80
CA TRP A 375 20.16 -2.34 -22.97
C TRP A 375 19.68 -2.34 -24.43
N ARG A 376 20.62 -2.36 -25.37
CA ARG A 376 20.31 -2.25 -26.80
C ARG A 376 19.31 -3.31 -27.31
N ASP A 377 19.50 -4.54 -26.86
CA ASP A 377 18.72 -5.70 -27.30
C ASP A 377 17.55 -6.02 -26.35
N GLU A 378 17.42 -5.25 -25.26
CA GLU A 378 16.38 -5.48 -24.28
C GLU A 378 15.03 -4.95 -24.72
N LYS A 379 13.98 -5.72 -24.37
CA LYS A 379 12.58 -5.41 -24.67
C LYS A 379 11.82 -5.13 -23.36
N SER A 380 10.66 -4.52 -23.50
CA SER A 380 9.76 -4.24 -22.38
C SER A 380 10.42 -3.43 -21.26
N ILE A 381 11.08 -2.33 -21.64
CA ILE A 381 11.75 -1.42 -20.71
C ILE A 381 10.74 -0.43 -20.16
N LEU A 382 10.66 -0.33 -18.83
CA LEU A 382 9.77 0.60 -18.15
C LEU A 382 10.55 1.83 -17.68
N ILE A 383 10.07 3.03 -18.04
CA ILE A 383 10.64 4.29 -17.56
C ILE A 383 9.63 4.99 -16.66
N TYR A 384 9.98 5.14 -15.38
CA TYR A 384 9.23 6.00 -14.48
C TYR A 384 9.67 7.44 -14.64
N ALA A 385 8.79 8.31 -15.12
CA ALA A 385 9.02 9.74 -15.24
C ALA A 385 7.84 10.50 -14.61
N ARG A 386 8.09 11.19 -13.51
CA ARG A 386 7.06 11.83 -12.67
C ARG A 386 6.32 12.95 -13.39
N TYR A 387 7.07 13.81 -14.11
CA TYR A 387 6.55 15.03 -14.72
C TYR A 387 6.18 14.80 -16.18
N LYS A 388 5.05 15.35 -16.61
CA LYS A 388 4.57 15.22 -18.00
C LYS A 388 5.56 15.78 -19.00
N GLU A 389 6.16 16.92 -18.70
CA GLU A 389 7.16 17.56 -19.53
C GLU A 389 8.42 16.67 -19.69
N ALA A 390 8.78 15.93 -18.64
CA ALA A 390 9.86 14.95 -18.74
C ALA A 390 9.44 13.75 -19.62
N GLN A 391 8.21 13.27 -19.49
CA GLN A 391 7.67 12.20 -20.33
C GLN A 391 7.69 12.58 -21.82
N GLU A 392 7.24 13.79 -22.14
CA GLU A 392 7.25 14.33 -23.49
C GLU A 392 8.68 14.50 -24.04
N SER A 393 9.61 15.01 -23.21
CA SER A 393 11.01 15.17 -23.58
C SER A 393 11.67 13.82 -23.88
N ILE A 394 11.39 12.81 -23.05
CA ILE A 394 11.87 11.43 -23.26
C ILE A 394 11.26 10.86 -24.54
N ARG A 395 9.95 11.00 -24.71
CA ARG A 395 9.26 10.49 -25.91
C ARG A 395 9.81 11.09 -27.18
N TYR A 396 9.99 12.42 -27.23
CA TYR A 396 10.56 13.12 -28.36
C TYR A 396 11.98 12.61 -28.68
N LEU A 397 12.83 12.50 -27.66
CA LEU A 397 14.20 11.97 -27.81
C LEU A 397 14.19 10.55 -28.40
N LEU A 398 13.32 9.67 -27.90
CA LEU A 398 13.26 8.28 -28.38
C LEU A 398 12.76 8.18 -29.81
N ASP A 399 11.84 9.06 -30.22
CA ASP A 399 11.39 9.17 -31.62
C ASP A 399 12.53 9.58 -32.56
N GLU A 400 13.38 10.56 -32.17
CA GLU A 400 14.52 10.97 -32.97
C GLU A 400 15.54 9.84 -33.19
N TYR A 401 15.65 8.92 -32.24
CA TYR A 401 16.52 7.75 -32.32
C TYR A 401 15.82 6.48 -32.82
N CYS A 402 14.61 6.61 -33.37
CA CYS A 402 13.82 5.50 -33.88
C CYS A 402 13.62 4.37 -32.84
N ILE A 403 13.50 4.71 -31.56
CA ILE A 403 13.19 3.78 -30.48
C ILE A 403 11.70 3.80 -30.23
N ASP A 404 11.05 2.64 -30.44
CA ASP A 404 9.60 2.52 -30.26
C ASP A 404 9.20 2.66 -28.79
N ALA A 405 8.42 3.71 -28.49
CA ALA A 405 8.04 4.06 -27.15
C ALA A 405 6.60 4.59 -27.07
N ALA A 406 5.94 4.34 -25.95
CA ALA A 406 4.63 4.92 -25.65
C ALA A 406 4.62 5.63 -24.30
N VAL A 407 3.74 6.62 -24.15
CA VAL A 407 3.50 7.33 -22.89
C VAL A 407 2.15 6.90 -22.32
N LEU A 408 2.14 6.51 -21.05
CA LEU A 408 0.94 6.20 -20.31
C LEU A 408 0.89 7.02 -19.02
N ASN A 409 -0.05 7.95 -18.93
CA ASN A 409 -0.19 8.82 -17.75
C ASN A 409 -1.67 9.03 -17.36
N GLY A 410 -1.91 9.93 -16.40
CA GLY A 410 -3.25 10.23 -15.90
C GLY A 410 -4.23 10.74 -16.97
N ASP A 411 -3.74 11.38 -18.03
CA ASP A 411 -4.55 11.95 -19.10
C ASP A 411 -4.87 10.95 -20.22
N SER A 412 -4.17 9.81 -20.26
CA SER A 412 -4.41 8.78 -21.28
C SER A 412 -5.84 8.24 -21.18
N PRO A 413 -6.62 8.20 -22.27
CA PRO A 413 -7.98 7.69 -22.26
C PRO A 413 -8.05 6.24 -21.78
N SER A 414 -9.08 5.89 -20.99
CA SER A 414 -9.20 4.54 -20.42
C SER A 414 -9.23 3.42 -21.45
N GLN A 415 -9.83 3.69 -22.62
CA GLN A 415 -9.91 2.71 -23.73
C GLN A 415 -8.55 2.44 -24.38
N GLU A 416 -7.69 3.45 -24.48
CA GLU A 416 -6.35 3.32 -25.05
C GLU A 416 -5.36 2.67 -24.11
N ARG A 417 -5.57 2.81 -22.79
CA ARG A 417 -4.66 2.26 -21.76
C ARG A 417 -4.46 0.76 -21.89
N GLU A 418 -5.55 0.01 -22.07
CA GLU A 418 -5.47 -1.45 -22.21
C GLU A 418 -4.72 -1.86 -23.48
N GLY A 419 -4.94 -1.16 -24.59
CA GLY A 419 -4.22 -1.40 -25.82
C GLY A 419 -2.71 -1.19 -25.66
N VAL A 420 -2.30 -0.05 -25.12
CA VAL A 420 -0.88 0.27 -24.87
C VAL A 420 -0.23 -0.75 -23.92
N ILE A 421 -0.91 -1.13 -22.85
CA ILE A 421 -0.40 -2.11 -21.88
C ILE A 421 -0.24 -3.48 -22.54
N ASN A 422 -1.20 -3.91 -23.35
CA ASN A 422 -1.14 -5.19 -24.03
C ASN A 422 -0.02 -5.21 -25.07
N SER A 423 0.13 -4.17 -25.90
CA SER A 423 1.23 -4.05 -26.86
C SER A 423 2.60 -4.02 -26.18
N PHE A 424 2.72 -3.35 -25.01
CA PHE A 424 3.94 -3.39 -24.21
C PHE A 424 4.22 -4.80 -23.66
N LYS A 425 3.20 -5.50 -23.18
CA LYS A 425 3.34 -6.88 -22.67
C LYS A 425 3.70 -7.88 -23.75
N LEU A 426 3.24 -7.67 -24.97
CA LEU A 426 3.57 -8.50 -26.13
C LEU A 426 4.95 -8.18 -26.70
N GLY A 427 5.57 -7.06 -26.29
CA GLY A 427 6.86 -6.61 -26.80
C GLY A 427 6.78 -5.83 -28.12
N ASP A 428 5.56 -5.45 -28.55
CA ASP A 428 5.34 -4.60 -29.73
C ASP A 428 5.82 -3.16 -29.46
N ILE A 429 5.74 -2.71 -28.20
CA ILE A 429 6.30 -1.45 -27.72
C ILE A 429 7.52 -1.78 -26.87
N ARG A 430 8.69 -1.27 -27.27
CA ARG A 430 9.95 -1.51 -26.56
C ARG A 430 10.03 -0.76 -25.23
N VAL A 431 9.61 0.51 -25.20
CA VAL A 431 9.74 1.38 -24.03
C VAL A 431 8.38 1.94 -23.62
N LEU A 432 8.02 1.75 -22.36
CA LEU A 432 6.83 2.37 -21.78
C LEU A 432 7.23 3.46 -20.77
N ILE A 433 6.85 4.69 -21.04
CA ILE A 433 7.08 5.85 -20.18
C ILE A 433 5.82 6.11 -19.35
N THR A 434 5.93 6.12 -18.01
CA THR A 434 4.73 6.28 -17.17
C THR A 434 5.02 6.93 -15.84
N ASN A 435 3.99 7.55 -15.26
CA ASN A 435 3.95 7.94 -13.85
C ASN A 435 2.80 7.26 -13.08
N VAL A 436 2.11 6.33 -13.71
CA VAL A 436 0.96 5.65 -13.11
C VAL A 436 1.45 4.61 -12.09
N GLN A 437 1.12 4.83 -10.84
CA GLN A 437 1.56 4.01 -9.71
C GLN A 437 0.52 2.96 -9.30
N LYS A 438 -0.74 3.13 -9.71
CA LYS A 438 -1.86 2.31 -9.25
C LYS A 438 -2.65 1.72 -10.42
N GLY A 439 -3.17 0.51 -10.21
CA GLY A 439 -4.08 -0.13 -11.17
C GLY A 439 -3.44 -0.87 -12.33
N LEU A 440 -2.13 -0.80 -12.50
CA LEU A 440 -1.41 -1.46 -13.59
C LEU A 440 -0.52 -2.59 -13.07
N ASP A 441 -0.22 -3.54 -13.94
CA ASP A 441 0.66 -4.68 -13.67
C ASP A 441 1.73 -4.78 -14.75
N PHE A 442 2.98 -4.60 -14.35
CA PHE A 442 4.17 -4.65 -15.19
C PHE A 442 5.08 -5.82 -14.81
N GLY A 443 4.52 -6.90 -14.27
CA GLY A 443 5.30 -8.05 -13.80
C GLY A 443 6.15 -8.74 -14.88
N ASN A 444 5.83 -8.56 -16.15
CA ASN A 444 6.61 -9.05 -17.28
C ASN A 444 7.76 -8.11 -17.71
N CYS A 445 7.93 -6.96 -17.05
CA CYS A 445 9.01 -6.03 -17.32
C CYS A 445 10.24 -6.41 -16.50
N ASP A 446 11.39 -6.63 -17.15
CA ASP A 446 12.64 -7.02 -16.49
C ASP A 446 13.59 -5.83 -16.30
N HIS A 447 13.42 -4.78 -17.06
CA HIS A 447 14.26 -3.58 -17.03
C HIS A 447 13.45 -2.34 -16.67
N CYS A 448 13.91 -1.57 -15.68
CA CYS A 448 13.26 -0.33 -15.26
C CYS A 448 14.25 0.79 -15.02
N ILE A 449 13.91 1.97 -15.51
CA ILE A 449 14.66 3.21 -15.24
C ILE A 449 13.78 4.16 -14.44
N PHE A 450 14.22 4.54 -13.26
CA PHE A 450 13.66 5.68 -12.56
C PHE A 450 14.36 6.95 -13.04
N TYR A 451 13.75 7.64 -13.99
CA TYR A 451 14.23 8.90 -14.52
C TYR A 451 14.11 10.03 -13.49
N ASN A 452 13.07 9.98 -12.66
CA ASN A 452 12.90 10.82 -11.48
C ASN A 452 12.70 9.94 -10.25
N TYR A 453 13.38 10.22 -9.15
CA TYR A 453 13.05 9.63 -7.88
C TYR A 453 12.01 10.49 -7.16
N ASP A 454 10.87 9.91 -6.79
CA ASP A 454 9.81 10.65 -6.11
C ASP A 454 10.24 11.04 -4.69
N SER A 455 9.93 12.26 -4.29
CA SER A 455 10.15 12.72 -2.91
C SER A 455 9.23 12.02 -1.90
N ASN A 456 8.16 11.37 -2.36
CA ASN A 456 7.35 10.46 -1.57
C ASN A 456 7.83 9.02 -1.80
N PRO A 457 8.54 8.41 -0.85
CA PRO A 457 9.06 7.07 -1.02
C PRO A 457 7.96 6.01 -1.20
N ASN A 458 6.74 6.26 -0.74
CA ASN A 458 5.63 5.33 -0.90
C ASN A 458 5.19 5.19 -2.37
N ASN A 459 5.26 6.27 -3.12
CA ASN A 459 5.00 6.23 -4.56
C ASN A 459 5.98 5.29 -5.27
N MET A 460 7.23 5.29 -4.83
CA MET A 460 8.27 4.41 -5.37
C MET A 460 7.99 2.94 -5.01
N VAL A 461 7.67 2.66 -3.74
CA VAL A 461 7.31 1.31 -3.29
C VAL A 461 6.09 0.77 -4.05
N GLN A 462 5.07 1.60 -4.24
CA GLN A 462 3.88 1.22 -5.00
C GLN A 462 4.22 0.91 -6.46
N PHE A 463 5.05 1.75 -7.10
CA PHE A 463 5.49 1.53 -8.47
C PHE A 463 6.33 0.26 -8.60
N GLU A 464 7.34 0.08 -7.75
CA GLU A 464 8.16 -1.13 -7.69
C GLU A 464 7.31 -2.39 -7.48
N GLY A 465 6.30 -2.32 -6.63
CA GLY A 465 5.36 -3.41 -6.40
C GLY A 465 4.51 -3.79 -7.62
N ARG A 466 4.51 -2.97 -8.69
CA ARG A 466 3.87 -3.32 -9.97
C ARG A 466 4.79 -4.14 -10.88
N MET A 467 6.09 -4.01 -10.72
CA MET A 467 7.09 -4.78 -11.46
C MET A 467 7.43 -6.11 -10.77
N THR A 468 7.48 -6.09 -9.44
CA THR A 468 7.88 -7.25 -8.63
C THR A 468 6.66 -8.05 -8.19
N ARG A 469 6.31 -9.10 -8.92
CA ARG A 469 5.18 -9.98 -8.59
C ARG A 469 5.67 -11.35 -8.16
N SER A 470 4.92 -12.01 -7.27
CA SER A 470 5.24 -13.34 -6.77
C SER A 470 5.22 -14.44 -7.85
N TYR A 471 4.55 -14.20 -8.96
CA TYR A 471 4.49 -15.14 -10.09
C TYR A 471 5.61 -14.92 -11.13
N ASN A 472 6.36 -13.82 -11.03
CA ASN A 472 7.50 -13.53 -11.92
C ASN A 472 8.78 -13.49 -11.07
N ILE A 473 9.55 -14.56 -11.16
CA ILE A 473 10.82 -14.77 -10.44
C ILE A 473 12.04 -14.38 -11.28
N ASP A 474 11.82 -13.87 -12.49
CA ASP A 474 12.90 -13.46 -13.38
C ASP A 474 13.72 -12.30 -12.79
N ASN A 475 14.98 -12.22 -13.20
CA ASN A 475 15.88 -11.17 -12.76
C ASN A 475 15.37 -9.79 -13.20
N LYS A 476 15.23 -8.86 -12.26
CA LYS A 476 14.86 -7.47 -12.54
C LYS A 476 16.10 -6.59 -12.41
N HIS A 477 16.31 -5.73 -13.38
CA HIS A 477 17.38 -4.74 -13.34
C HIS A 477 16.80 -3.33 -13.28
N VAL A 478 17.15 -2.59 -12.23
CA VAL A 478 16.63 -1.25 -11.99
C VAL A 478 17.76 -0.23 -11.95
N ILE A 479 17.63 0.84 -12.72
CA ILE A 479 18.58 1.96 -12.73
C ILE A 479 17.89 3.22 -12.23
N LEU A 480 18.50 3.90 -11.25
CA LEU A 480 18.09 5.21 -10.79
C LEU A 480 18.99 6.27 -11.43
N LEU A 481 18.41 7.18 -12.21
CA LEU A 481 19.10 8.35 -12.75
C LEU A 481 18.92 9.53 -11.80
N ILE A 482 20.01 9.99 -11.17
CA ILE A 482 19.96 11.05 -10.17
C ILE A 482 20.93 12.16 -10.54
N SER A 483 20.42 13.38 -10.73
CA SER A 483 21.27 14.53 -11.00
C SER A 483 22.07 14.94 -9.76
N LYS A 484 23.36 15.24 -9.96
CA LYS A 484 24.24 15.74 -8.90
C LYS A 484 23.70 17.08 -8.36
N GLY A 485 23.71 17.26 -7.04
CA GLY A 485 23.27 18.50 -6.40
C GLY A 485 22.07 18.31 -5.48
N LYS A 486 21.00 19.08 -5.68
CA LYS A 486 19.83 19.06 -4.80
C LYS A 486 19.07 17.73 -4.86
N GLU A 487 18.94 17.14 -6.05
CA GLU A 487 18.26 15.85 -6.24
C GLU A 487 18.99 14.75 -5.47
N LEU A 488 20.31 14.63 -5.65
CA LEU A 488 21.12 13.66 -4.91
C LEU A 488 21.06 13.86 -3.39
N ARG A 489 21.11 15.13 -2.93
CA ARG A 489 20.99 15.43 -1.49
C ARG A 489 19.63 15.05 -0.93
N THR A 490 18.56 15.28 -1.70
CA THR A 490 17.19 14.89 -1.31
C THR A 490 17.08 13.38 -1.24
N PHE A 491 17.61 12.67 -2.23
CA PHE A 491 17.63 11.21 -2.25
C PHE A 491 18.36 10.64 -1.01
N LYS A 492 19.55 11.13 -0.69
CA LYS A 492 20.29 10.70 0.52
C LYS A 492 19.52 10.93 1.80
N LYS A 493 18.82 12.07 1.95
CA LYS A 493 17.97 12.36 3.11
C LYS A 493 16.78 11.41 3.21
N LEU A 494 16.15 11.09 2.07
CA LEU A 494 15.03 10.15 2.03
C LEU A 494 15.48 8.75 2.47
N VAL A 495 16.62 8.30 2.01
CA VAL A 495 17.19 7.01 2.37
C VAL A 495 17.50 6.95 3.87
N ALA A 496 18.18 7.98 4.41
CA ALA A 496 18.49 8.06 5.84
C ALA A 496 17.22 8.11 6.72
N GLY A 497 16.24 8.93 6.35
CA GLY A 497 14.98 9.03 7.08
C GLY A 497 14.14 7.74 7.07
N ARG A 498 14.25 6.94 6.01
CA ARG A 498 13.61 5.64 5.95
C ARG A 498 14.29 4.58 6.79
N ALA A 499 15.61 4.61 6.89
CA ALA A 499 16.33 3.72 7.80
C ALA A 499 15.82 3.90 9.24
N GLU A 500 15.68 5.15 9.70
CA GLU A 500 15.12 5.45 11.02
C GLU A 500 13.65 5.02 11.18
N ALA A 501 12.81 5.19 10.14
CA ALA A 501 11.39 4.80 10.21
C ALA A 501 11.18 3.28 10.22
N SER A 502 12.02 2.51 9.53
CA SER A 502 11.95 1.05 9.53
C SER A 502 12.33 0.43 10.86
N ASP A 503 13.19 1.10 11.65
CA ASP A 503 13.54 0.66 12.99
C ASP A 503 12.35 0.78 13.96
N VAL A 504 11.43 1.71 13.71
CA VAL A 504 10.22 1.89 14.54
C VAL A 504 9.19 0.81 14.28
N PHE A 505 9.03 0.37 13.04
CA PHE A 505 8.06 -0.66 12.68
C PHE A 505 8.73 -1.73 11.81
N ALA A 506 9.03 -2.86 12.41
CA ALA A 506 9.66 -4.01 11.76
C ALA A 506 8.87 -4.63 10.59
N GLY A 507 7.88 -3.96 10.05
CA GLY A 507 7.02 -4.40 8.97
C GLY A 507 6.98 -3.47 7.76
N SER A 508 7.70 -2.34 7.76
CA SER A 508 7.77 -1.53 6.55
C SER A 508 8.85 -2.06 5.62
N ASP A 509 8.44 -2.71 4.52
CA ASP A 509 9.39 -2.97 3.44
C ASP A 509 10.00 -1.65 2.99
N TYR A 510 11.33 -1.61 2.96
CA TYR A 510 11.98 -0.74 2.00
C TYR A 510 11.45 -1.07 0.61
N SER A 511 11.43 -0.08 -0.27
CA SER A 511 11.44 -0.42 -1.69
C SER A 511 12.52 -1.48 -1.91
N CYS A 512 12.21 -2.47 -2.72
CA CYS A 512 13.17 -3.53 -3.05
C CYS A 512 14.48 -2.90 -3.56
N VAL A 513 14.37 -1.88 -4.37
CA VAL A 513 15.48 -1.11 -4.92
C VAL A 513 16.32 -0.42 -3.84
N LEU A 514 15.68 0.25 -2.87
CA LEU A 514 16.40 0.90 -1.77
C LEU A 514 17.08 -0.10 -0.84
N SER A 515 16.45 -1.25 -0.55
CA SER A 515 17.07 -2.31 0.24
C SER A 515 18.33 -2.82 -0.44
N ILE A 516 18.26 -3.12 -1.75
CA ILE A 516 19.42 -3.61 -2.52
C ILE A 516 20.55 -2.58 -2.52
N LEU A 517 20.21 -1.30 -2.71
CA LEU A 517 21.21 -0.23 -2.72
C LEU A 517 21.86 -0.01 -1.33
N LEU A 518 21.10 -0.18 -0.25
CA LEU A 518 21.61 -0.11 1.13
C LEU A 518 22.51 -1.31 1.42
N ASP A 519 22.05 -2.52 1.14
CA ASP A 519 22.76 -3.76 1.42
C ASP A 519 24.06 -3.87 0.61
N SER A 520 24.07 -3.34 -0.61
CA SER A 520 25.26 -3.31 -1.47
C SER A 520 26.28 -2.21 -1.12
N GLY A 521 25.94 -1.31 -0.18
CA GLY A 521 26.81 -0.16 0.16
C GLY A 521 26.88 0.94 -0.91
N LYS A 522 26.23 0.76 -2.05
CA LYS A 522 26.29 1.70 -3.20
C LYS A 522 25.86 3.13 -2.84
N ILE A 523 24.97 3.28 -1.84
CA ILE A 523 24.53 4.63 -1.40
C ILE A 523 25.63 5.36 -0.65
N SER A 524 26.43 4.67 0.15
CA SER A 524 27.54 5.29 0.90
C SER A 524 28.67 5.77 -0.02
N GLU A 525 28.81 5.16 -1.20
CA GLU A 525 29.81 5.52 -2.22
C GLU A 525 29.39 6.70 -3.10
N LEU A 526 28.13 7.13 -3.05
CA LEU A 526 27.65 8.27 -3.84
C LEU A 526 28.28 9.59 -3.31
N LYS A 527 29.26 10.10 -4.00
CA LYS A 527 29.95 11.36 -3.67
C LYS A 527 29.28 12.58 -4.30
#